data_8663e15ff892b7b3c9b7be1f4e7c6a8c
#
_entry.id   8663e15ff892b7b3c9b7be1f4e7c6a8c
#
_cell.length_a   1.000
_cell.length_b   1.000
_cell.length_c   1.000
_cell.angle_alpha   90.00
_cell.angle_beta   90.00
_cell.angle_gamma   90.00
#
_symmetry.space_group_name_H-M   'P 1'
#
loop_
_entity.id
_entity.type
_entity.pdbx_description
1 polymer ?
#
loop_
_entity_poly.entity_id
_entity_poly.type
_entity_poly.pdbx_seq_one_letter_code
_entity_poly.pdbx_strand_id
1 'polypeptide(L)'
;MGNESGEWIMHGLEWDNPACIHTVEKAIEHINDVGFLPLFKNEIEGFSLEEWTAPEYWWCDDELYDPWLWRAVIARQHDIIYGKFFGKKAGFVSRKWVPAFANYRRDGYDFDALYEDGKAPLKYKKIMKHFMEENADNEIFSNELKKQAGYGKDGEKGFDGAVANLMMQMYICNCDFRKRINKSGEEYGWDVAVYSSIEHIYGCLLYTSPSPRD
;
A
#
# COMPACT_ATOMS: atom_id res chain seq x y z
N MET A 1 2.68 5.70 -18.21
CA MET A 1 2.00 6.98 -18.54
C MET A 1 1.23 6.77 -19.84
N GLY A 2 -0.01 7.26 -19.98
CA GLY A 2 -0.74 7.13 -21.24
C GLY A 2 -0.04 7.87 -22.37
N ASN A 3 -0.18 7.34 -23.59
CA ASN A 3 0.26 8.03 -24.81
C ASN A 3 -0.69 9.19 -25.18
N GLU A 4 -0.43 9.91 -26.28
CA GLU A 4 -1.27 11.01 -26.76
C GLU A 4 -2.71 10.57 -27.10
N SER A 5 -2.95 9.27 -27.37
CA SER A 5 -4.27 8.70 -27.58
C SER A 5 -4.99 8.27 -26.29
N GLY A 6 -4.33 8.40 -25.13
CA GLY A 6 -4.87 8.02 -23.82
C GLY A 6 -4.72 6.52 -23.49
N GLU A 7 -4.02 5.76 -24.31
CA GLU A 7 -3.71 4.37 -24.02
C GLU A 7 -2.57 4.26 -22.99
N TRP A 8 -2.70 3.30 -22.08
CA TRP A 8 -1.64 3.00 -21.14
C TRP A 8 -0.54 2.18 -21.82
N ILE A 9 0.66 2.73 -21.91
CA ILE A 9 1.81 2.00 -22.44
C ILE A 9 2.60 1.44 -21.26
N MET A 10 2.70 0.12 -21.21
CA MET A 10 3.55 -0.60 -20.26
C MET A 10 5.00 -0.63 -20.75
N HIS A 11 5.92 -0.47 -19.82
CA HIS A 11 7.36 -0.47 -20.09
C HIS A 11 7.99 -1.60 -19.29
N GLY A 12 8.30 -2.70 -19.94
CA GLY A 12 8.85 -3.87 -19.26
C GLY A 12 9.87 -4.60 -20.12
N LEU A 13 10.27 -5.76 -19.63
CA LEU A 13 11.18 -6.66 -20.33
C LEU A 13 10.39 -7.64 -21.22
N GLU A 14 11.01 -8.08 -22.31
CA GLU A 14 10.47 -9.20 -23.06
C GLU A 14 10.43 -10.46 -22.18
N TRP A 15 9.43 -11.33 -22.39
CA TRP A 15 9.25 -12.52 -21.57
C TRP A 15 10.46 -13.44 -21.52
N ASP A 16 11.19 -13.58 -22.61
CA ASP A 16 12.39 -14.42 -22.73
C ASP A 16 13.67 -13.76 -22.18
N ASN A 17 13.60 -12.52 -21.74
CA ASN A 17 14.72 -11.83 -21.13
C ASN A 17 15.10 -12.52 -19.80
N PRO A 18 16.38 -12.92 -19.59
CA PRO A 18 16.80 -13.60 -18.36
C PRO A 18 16.56 -12.82 -17.06
N ALA A 19 16.42 -11.51 -17.14
CA ALA A 19 16.14 -10.64 -15.99
C ALA A 19 14.64 -10.41 -15.75
N CYS A 20 13.77 -10.92 -16.64
CA CYS A 20 12.32 -10.76 -16.50
C CYS A 20 11.80 -11.54 -15.29
N ILE A 21 10.97 -10.89 -14.49
CA ILE A 21 10.33 -11.50 -13.32
C ILE A 21 9.01 -12.14 -13.78
N HIS A 22 8.91 -13.46 -13.65
CA HIS A 22 7.79 -14.25 -14.15
C HIS A 22 6.82 -14.74 -13.07
N THR A 23 7.20 -14.65 -11.79
CA THR A 23 6.39 -15.17 -10.68
C THR A 23 6.38 -14.24 -9.49
N VAL A 24 5.37 -14.38 -8.65
CA VAL A 24 5.24 -13.59 -7.42
C VAL A 24 6.40 -13.83 -6.46
N GLU A 25 6.94 -15.07 -6.38
CA GLU A 25 8.08 -15.39 -5.52
C GLU A 25 9.34 -14.61 -5.95
N LYS A 26 9.58 -14.54 -7.27
CA LYS A 26 10.70 -13.76 -7.82
C LYS A 26 10.51 -12.25 -7.61
N ALA A 27 9.27 -11.77 -7.68
CA ALA A 27 8.96 -10.39 -7.32
C ALA A 27 9.26 -10.11 -5.83
N ILE A 28 8.89 -11.02 -4.92
CA ILE A 28 9.19 -10.92 -3.49
C ILE A 28 10.70 -10.92 -3.24
N GLU A 29 11.45 -11.83 -3.87
CA GLU A 29 12.92 -11.86 -3.79
C GLU A 29 13.50 -10.50 -4.22
N HIS A 30 13.12 -10.00 -5.40
CA HIS A 30 13.60 -8.74 -5.93
C HIS A 30 13.26 -7.54 -5.02
N ILE A 31 12.03 -7.45 -4.51
CA ILE A 31 11.62 -6.39 -3.56
C ILE A 31 12.46 -6.45 -2.28
N ASN A 32 12.74 -7.64 -1.77
CA ASN A 32 13.56 -7.81 -0.57
C ASN A 32 15.03 -7.43 -0.80
N ASP A 33 15.56 -7.65 -1.99
CA ASP A 33 16.93 -7.26 -2.35
C ASP A 33 17.06 -5.74 -2.47
N VAL A 34 16.17 -5.10 -3.23
CA VAL A 34 16.22 -3.64 -3.44
C VAL A 34 15.65 -2.83 -2.27
N GLY A 35 14.75 -3.42 -1.49
CA GLY A 35 14.13 -2.83 -0.29
C GLY A 35 12.93 -1.94 -0.54
N PHE A 36 12.89 -1.20 -1.63
CA PHE A 36 11.85 -0.27 -2.05
C PHE A 36 11.57 -0.44 -3.54
N LEU A 37 10.33 -0.64 -3.93
CA LEU A 37 9.99 -0.82 -5.35
C LEU A 37 8.61 -0.22 -5.67
N PRO A 38 8.52 0.92 -6.38
CA PRO A 38 7.27 1.41 -6.96
C PRO A 38 6.62 0.36 -7.86
N LEU A 39 5.29 0.38 -7.97
CA LEU A 39 4.56 -0.55 -8.83
C LEU A 39 4.76 -0.21 -10.31
N PHE A 40 4.63 1.06 -10.65
CA PHE A 40 4.71 1.55 -12.03
C PHE A 40 5.94 2.41 -12.28
N LYS A 41 6.36 2.47 -13.53
CA LYS A 41 7.48 3.26 -14.01
C LYS A 41 7.43 4.72 -13.53
N ASN A 42 8.58 5.23 -13.20
CA ASN A 42 8.80 6.59 -12.69
C ASN A 42 10.04 7.22 -13.35
N GLU A 43 10.54 8.33 -12.78
CA GLU A 43 11.69 9.04 -13.34
C GLU A 43 13.03 8.31 -13.13
N ILE A 44 13.05 7.29 -12.27
CA ILE A 44 14.26 6.49 -11.97
C ILE A 44 14.16 5.20 -12.77
N GLU A 45 15.04 5.02 -13.73
CA GLU A 45 15.08 3.85 -14.59
C GLU A 45 15.38 2.57 -13.78
N GLY A 46 14.65 1.48 -14.07
CA GLY A 46 14.76 0.20 -13.37
C GLY A 46 14.18 0.21 -11.95
N PHE A 47 13.56 1.31 -11.51
CA PHE A 47 13.01 1.44 -10.16
C PHE A 47 11.49 1.30 -10.15
N SER A 48 10.99 0.21 -10.74
CA SER A 48 9.58 -0.17 -10.66
C SER A 48 9.38 -1.65 -11.01
N LEU A 49 8.35 -2.28 -10.46
CA LEU A 49 7.99 -3.66 -10.81
C LEU A 49 7.62 -3.77 -12.30
N GLU A 50 6.96 -2.75 -12.84
CA GLU A 50 6.60 -2.68 -14.26
C GLU A 50 7.80 -2.92 -15.18
N GLU A 51 8.95 -2.32 -14.87
CA GLU A 51 10.15 -2.38 -15.71
C GLU A 51 10.87 -3.74 -15.65
N TRP A 52 10.55 -4.58 -14.67
CA TRP A 52 11.12 -5.93 -14.51
C TRP A 52 10.19 -7.06 -14.92
N THR A 53 8.98 -6.75 -15.40
CA THR A 53 7.96 -7.73 -15.78
C THR A 53 7.55 -7.56 -17.23
N ALA A 54 6.97 -8.61 -17.83
CA ALA A 54 6.55 -8.55 -19.22
C ALA A 54 5.21 -7.82 -19.38
N PRO A 55 5.13 -6.83 -20.29
CA PRO A 55 3.94 -5.98 -20.49
C PRO A 55 2.65 -6.75 -20.79
N GLU A 56 2.74 -7.83 -21.55
CA GLU A 56 1.61 -8.62 -22.03
C GLU A 56 0.87 -9.37 -20.91
N TYR A 57 1.48 -9.54 -19.74
CA TYR A 57 0.88 -10.24 -18.61
C TYR A 57 0.17 -9.31 -17.62
N TRP A 58 0.30 -7.99 -17.76
CA TRP A 58 -0.45 -7.06 -16.94
C TRP A 58 -1.94 -7.08 -17.31
N TRP A 59 -2.79 -7.27 -16.29
CA TRP A 59 -4.26 -7.36 -16.41
C TRP A 59 -4.75 -8.55 -17.24
N CYS A 60 -4.00 -9.65 -17.25
CA CYS A 60 -4.39 -10.88 -17.95
C CYS A 60 -5.33 -11.78 -17.14
N ASP A 61 -5.65 -11.40 -15.89
CA ASP A 61 -6.49 -12.15 -14.93
C ASP A 61 -5.95 -13.57 -14.60
N ASP A 62 -4.65 -13.82 -14.78
CA ASP A 62 -3.99 -15.05 -14.40
C ASP A 62 -3.13 -14.81 -13.16
N GLU A 63 -3.54 -15.39 -12.01
CA GLU A 63 -2.86 -15.19 -10.73
C GLU A 63 -1.38 -15.60 -10.74
N LEU A 64 -0.98 -16.50 -11.63
CA LEU A 64 0.41 -16.96 -11.73
C LEU A 64 1.30 -15.91 -12.42
N TYR A 65 0.78 -15.20 -13.41
CA TYR A 65 1.58 -14.37 -14.29
C TYR A 65 1.28 -12.88 -14.23
N ASP A 66 0.11 -12.49 -13.67
CA ASP A 66 -0.32 -11.08 -13.65
C ASP A 66 0.31 -10.28 -12.50
N PRO A 67 1.25 -9.34 -12.78
CA PRO A 67 1.86 -8.53 -11.74
C PRO A 67 0.86 -7.63 -11.00
N TRP A 68 -0.27 -7.31 -11.63
CA TRP A 68 -1.34 -6.56 -10.97
C TRP A 68 -2.00 -7.37 -9.84
N LEU A 69 -2.17 -8.68 -10.02
CA LEU A 69 -2.72 -9.56 -9.00
C LEU A 69 -1.71 -9.90 -7.91
N TRP A 70 -0.41 -9.97 -8.23
CA TRP A 70 0.66 -10.25 -7.26
C TRP A 70 0.67 -9.27 -6.08
N ARG A 71 0.27 -8.01 -6.28
CA ARG A 71 0.21 -7.02 -5.18
C ARG A 71 -0.67 -7.46 -4.02
N ALA A 72 -1.77 -8.19 -4.28
CA ALA A 72 -2.65 -8.72 -3.24
C ALA A 72 -1.98 -9.89 -2.51
N VAL A 73 -1.35 -10.79 -3.25
CA VAL A 73 -0.61 -11.93 -2.68
C VAL A 73 0.53 -11.44 -1.78
N ILE A 74 1.30 -10.46 -2.27
CA ILE A 74 2.44 -9.89 -1.52
C ILE A 74 1.95 -9.16 -0.26
N ALA A 75 0.91 -8.33 -0.37
CA ALA A 75 0.39 -7.56 0.76
C ALA A 75 -0.13 -8.48 1.89
N ARG A 76 -0.77 -9.59 1.54
CA ARG A 76 -1.37 -10.56 2.49
C ARG A 76 -0.32 -11.31 3.31
N GLN A 77 0.90 -11.46 2.82
CA GLN A 77 1.97 -12.17 3.54
C GLN A 77 2.57 -11.34 4.68
N HIS A 78 2.40 -10.03 4.68
CA HIS A 78 2.90 -9.07 5.67
C HIS A 78 4.44 -9.00 5.79
N ASP A 79 5.19 -9.65 4.92
CA ASP A 79 6.66 -9.52 4.85
C ASP A 79 7.12 -8.35 4.00
N ILE A 80 6.22 -7.83 3.19
CA ILE A 80 6.38 -6.64 2.36
C ILE A 80 5.11 -5.81 2.53
N ILE A 81 5.25 -4.54 2.87
CA ILE A 81 4.09 -3.64 2.89
C ILE A 81 3.83 -3.06 1.52
N TYR A 82 2.55 -2.92 1.20
CA TYR A 82 2.08 -2.29 -0.01
C TYR A 82 1.24 -1.06 0.29
N GLY A 83 1.45 0.02 -0.44
CA GLY A 83 0.69 1.25 -0.26
C GLY A 83 1.18 2.39 -1.14
N LYS A 84 0.59 3.57 -0.97
CA LYS A 84 0.94 4.77 -1.74
C LYS A 84 2.10 5.54 -1.11
N PHE A 85 3.27 4.91 -0.98
CA PHE A 85 4.43 5.45 -0.28
C PHE A 85 5.32 6.39 -1.11
N PHE A 86 5.23 6.34 -2.44
CA PHE A 86 6.12 7.02 -3.38
C PHE A 86 5.43 8.21 -4.05
N GLY A 87 5.38 9.36 -3.38
CA GLY A 87 4.66 10.53 -3.91
C GLY A 87 3.17 10.26 -4.20
N LYS A 88 2.50 9.48 -3.33
CA LYS A 88 1.13 8.96 -3.48
C LYS A 88 0.96 7.93 -4.60
N LYS A 89 2.04 7.47 -5.22
CA LYS A 89 2.06 6.33 -6.13
C LYS A 89 2.24 5.04 -5.32
N ALA A 90 1.62 3.95 -5.82
CA ALA A 90 1.67 2.65 -5.17
C ALA A 90 3.04 1.98 -5.33
N GLY A 91 3.40 1.16 -4.36
CA GLY A 91 4.60 0.35 -4.39
C GLY A 91 4.82 -0.41 -3.09
N PHE A 92 5.95 -1.06 -3.01
CA PHE A 92 6.33 -2.02 -1.99
C PHE A 92 7.50 -1.52 -1.14
N VAL A 93 7.48 -1.88 0.15
CA VAL A 93 8.61 -1.68 1.05
C VAL A 93 8.87 -3.00 1.79
N SER A 94 10.08 -3.51 1.69
CA SER A 94 10.51 -4.73 2.38
C SER A 94 10.49 -4.52 3.90
N ARG A 95 10.08 -5.55 4.64
CA ARG A 95 9.93 -5.55 6.11
C ARG A 95 11.14 -4.99 6.84
N LYS A 96 12.34 -5.33 6.39
CA LYS A 96 13.61 -4.85 7.01
C LYS A 96 13.74 -3.33 7.05
N TRP A 97 13.09 -2.62 6.11
CA TRP A 97 13.15 -1.16 6.01
C TRP A 97 11.98 -0.44 6.67
N VAL A 98 10.89 -1.17 7.02
CA VAL A 98 9.68 -0.56 7.57
C VAL A 98 9.95 0.29 8.81
N PRO A 99 10.71 -0.16 9.84
CA PRO A 99 10.95 0.65 11.03
C PRO A 99 11.69 1.94 10.73
N ALA A 100 12.80 1.86 9.99
CA ALA A 100 13.60 3.03 9.64
C ALA A 100 12.82 4.01 8.76
N PHE A 101 12.05 3.49 7.79
CA PHE A 101 11.26 4.32 6.88
C PHE A 101 10.07 4.98 7.60
N ALA A 102 9.40 4.27 8.52
CA ALA A 102 8.35 4.84 9.35
C ALA A 102 8.88 5.96 10.24
N ASN A 103 10.00 5.74 10.95
CA ASN A 103 10.64 6.77 11.76
C ASN A 103 11.01 8.01 10.94
N TYR A 104 11.61 7.82 9.76
CA TYR A 104 11.94 8.91 8.86
C TYR A 104 10.71 9.71 8.41
N ARG A 105 9.63 9.02 8.01
CA ARG A 105 8.42 9.66 7.49
C ARG A 105 7.58 10.34 8.56
N ARG A 106 7.60 9.80 9.78
CA ARG A 106 6.86 10.31 10.94
C ARG A 106 7.62 11.37 11.72
N ASP A 107 8.90 11.56 11.45
CA ASP A 107 9.79 12.43 12.25
C ASP A 107 9.73 12.10 13.76
N GLY A 108 9.61 10.81 14.08
CA GLY A 108 9.52 10.28 15.45
C GLY A 108 8.13 10.41 16.09
N TYR A 109 7.11 10.89 15.38
CA TYR A 109 5.76 10.99 15.92
C TYR A 109 4.97 9.68 15.79
N ASP A 110 4.34 9.24 16.87
CA ASP A 110 3.12 8.47 16.74
C ASP A 110 1.95 9.37 16.31
N PHE A 111 0.81 8.77 15.97
CA PHE A 111 -0.28 9.59 15.42
C PHE A 111 -0.95 10.47 16.47
N ASP A 112 -1.06 10.03 17.73
CA ASP A 112 -1.69 10.82 18.78
C ASP A 112 -0.87 12.06 19.08
N ALA A 113 0.44 11.91 19.30
CA ALA A 113 1.36 13.03 19.50
C ALA A 113 1.35 14.00 18.29
N LEU A 114 1.33 13.46 17.07
CA LEU A 114 1.23 14.30 15.86
C LEU A 114 -0.06 15.13 15.85
N TYR A 115 -1.19 14.54 16.26
CA TYR A 115 -2.47 15.22 16.32
C TYR A 115 -2.54 16.24 17.45
N GLU A 116 -2.04 15.90 18.65
CA GLU A 116 -2.01 16.78 19.81
C GLU A 116 -1.15 18.02 19.58
N ASP A 117 -0.04 17.88 18.87
CA ASP A 117 0.81 18.97 18.42
C ASP A 117 0.19 19.83 17.28
N GLY A 118 -1.04 19.52 16.85
CA GLY A 118 -1.74 20.25 15.79
C GLY A 118 -1.19 20.04 14.39
N LYS A 119 -0.32 19.04 14.21
CA LYS A 119 0.35 18.74 12.92
C LYS A 119 -0.47 17.83 12.00
N ALA A 120 -1.50 17.15 12.52
CA ALA A 120 -2.42 16.34 11.76
C ALA A 120 -3.83 16.98 11.73
N PRO A 121 -4.50 17.07 10.56
CA PRO A 121 -5.86 17.57 10.48
C PRO A 121 -6.88 16.59 11.07
N LEU A 122 -7.99 17.10 11.61
CA LEU A 122 -9.08 16.29 12.17
C LEU A 122 -9.56 15.17 11.25
N LYS A 123 -9.57 15.40 9.94
CA LYS A 123 -9.95 14.38 8.94
C LYS A 123 -9.07 13.13 8.97
N TYR A 124 -7.79 13.24 9.38
CA TYR A 124 -6.92 12.06 9.56
C TYR A 124 -7.25 11.34 10.86
N LYS A 125 -7.53 12.08 11.93
CA LYS A 125 -7.95 11.48 13.21
C LYS A 125 -9.24 10.66 13.04
N LYS A 126 -10.18 11.13 12.23
CA LYS A 126 -11.42 10.38 11.91
C LYS A 126 -11.15 9.00 11.27
N ILE A 127 -10.07 8.87 10.51
CA ILE A 127 -9.64 7.60 9.93
C ILE A 127 -8.86 6.78 10.96
N MET A 128 -7.84 7.39 11.58
CA MET A 128 -6.91 6.68 12.45
C MET A 128 -7.56 6.09 13.70
N LYS A 129 -8.60 6.74 14.26
CA LYS A 129 -9.32 6.20 15.42
C LYS A 129 -9.80 4.76 15.23
N HIS A 130 -10.10 4.33 14.00
CA HIS A 130 -10.55 2.98 13.70
C HIS A 130 -9.43 1.92 13.75
N PHE A 131 -8.19 2.35 13.89
CA PHE A 131 -7.00 1.49 14.01
C PHE A 131 -6.31 1.61 15.38
N MET A 132 -6.69 2.61 16.19
CA MET A 132 -6.01 2.95 17.45
C MET A 132 -6.83 2.60 18.68
N GLU A 133 -8.13 2.39 18.55
CA GLU A 133 -9.01 1.98 19.65
C GLU A 133 -8.70 0.52 20.07
N GLU A 134 -8.79 0.22 21.36
CA GLU A 134 -8.41 -1.07 21.96
C GLU A 134 -9.15 -2.29 21.35
N ASN A 135 -10.34 -2.07 20.79
CA ASN A 135 -11.16 -3.06 20.09
C ASN A 135 -11.28 -2.74 18.60
N ALA A 136 -10.30 -2.04 18.03
CA ALA A 136 -10.34 -1.67 16.62
C ALA A 136 -10.33 -2.91 15.71
N ASP A 137 -11.09 -2.85 14.63
CA ASP A 137 -10.94 -3.77 13.52
C ASP A 137 -9.59 -3.50 12.87
N ASN A 138 -8.65 -4.44 13.03
CA ASN A 138 -7.29 -4.27 12.55
C ASN A 138 -7.17 -4.33 11.03
N GLU A 139 -8.20 -4.85 10.36
CA GLU A 139 -8.31 -4.92 8.90
C GLU A 139 -9.69 -4.41 8.48
N ILE A 140 -9.73 -3.28 7.78
CA ILE A 140 -10.99 -2.63 7.41
C ILE A 140 -11.06 -2.44 5.90
N PHE A 141 -12.17 -2.86 5.28
CA PHE A 141 -12.43 -2.56 3.87
C PHE A 141 -12.49 -1.05 3.62
N SER A 142 -11.91 -0.59 2.52
CA SER A 142 -11.82 0.84 2.21
C SER A 142 -13.17 1.55 2.14
N ASN A 143 -14.21 0.88 1.65
CA ASN A 143 -15.58 1.42 1.58
C ASN A 143 -16.24 1.50 2.97
N GLU A 144 -15.95 0.55 3.87
CA GLU A 144 -16.42 0.55 5.25
C GLU A 144 -15.74 1.63 6.06
N LEU A 145 -14.40 1.70 6.00
CA LEU A 145 -13.62 2.76 6.63
C LEU A 145 -14.10 4.15 6.19
N LYS A 146 -14.32 4.32 4.87
CA LYS A 146 -14.86 5.57 4.31
C LYS A 146 -16.17 5.97 4.97
N LYS A 147 -17.10 5.01 5.12
CA LYS A 147 -18.41 5.24 5.75
C LYS A 147 -18.27 5.51 7.25
N GLN A 148 -17.52 4.68 7.96
CA GLN A 148 -17.35 4.77 9.41
C GLN A 148 -16.63 6.06 9.83
N ALA A 149 -15.65 6.52 9.05
CA ALA A 149 -14.95 7.78 9.27
C ALA A 149 -15.76 9.04 8.85
N GLY A 150 -17.02 8.86 8.42
CA GLY A 150 -17.93 9.96 8.11
C GLY A 150 -17.66 10.63 6.77
N TYR A 151 -17.04 9.93 5.82
CA TYR A 151 -16.86 10.42 4.46
C TYR A 151 -18.00 9.96 3.54
N GLY A 152 -18.49 10.85 2.68
CA GLY A 152 -19.54 10.51 1.73
C GLY A 152 -20.21 11.74 1.13
N LYS A 153 -21.39 11.51 0.53
CA LYS A 153 -22.13 12.55 -0.20
C LYS A 153 -22.48 13.75 0.70
N ASP A 154 -22.93 13.46 1.93
CA ASP A 154 -23.36 14.46 2.91
C ASP A 154 -22.35 14.63 4.07
N GLY A 155 -21.16 14.05 3.95
CA GLY A 155 -20.09 14.07 4.95
C GLY A 155 -18.79 14.71 4.47
N GLU A 156 -17.71 14.34 5.12
CA GLU A 156 -16.34 14.78 4.79
C GLU A 156 -15.98 14.39 3.35
N LYS A 157 -15.19 15.22 2.69
CA LYS A 157 -14.69 14.97 1.33
C LYS A 157 -13.19 14.68 1.34
N GLY A 158 -12.70 14.01 0.28
CA GLY A 158 -11.27 13.78 0.07
C GLY A 158 -10.72 12.58 0.83
N PHE A 159 -11.52 11.52 1.04
CA PHE A 159 -11.10 10.27 1.68
C PHE A 159 -9.82 9.69 1.05
N ASP A 160 -9.80 9.51 -0.27
CA ASP A 160 -8.66 8.89 -0.97
C ASP A 160 -7.37 9.70 -0.80
N GLY A 161 -7.50 11.02 -0.76
CA GLY A 161 -6.37 11.92 -0.47
C GLY A 161 -5.88 11.82 0.98
N ALA A 162 -6.80 11.69 1.95
CA ALA A 162 -6.47 11.50 3.35
C ALA A 162 -5.76 10.17 3.58
N VAL A 163 -6.30 9.08 3.03
CA VAL A 163 -5.70 7.74 3.07
C VAL A 163 -4.31 7.74 2.42
N ALA A 164 -4.18 8.34 1.24
CA ALA A 164 -2.88 8.42 0.57
C ALA A 164 -1.82 9.20 1.39
N ASN A 165 -2.23 10.26 2.10
CA ASN A 165 -1.32 11.00 2.97
C ASN A 165 -0.93 10.19 4.23
N LEU A 166 -1.89 9.45 4.83
CA LEU A 166 -1.60 8.57 5.96
C LEU A 166 -0.65 7.41 5.55
N MET A 167 -0.81 6.87 4.34
CA MET A 167 0.16 5.92 3.76
C MET A 167 1.53 6.56 3.54
N MET A 168 1.58 7.75 2.95
CA MET A 168 2.83 8.50 2.76
C MET A 168 3.59 8.72 4.07
N GLN A 169 2.86 8.90 5.17
CA GLN A 169 3.41 9.06 6.53
C GLN A 169 3.64 7.72 7.23
N MET A 170 3.38 6.60 6.57
CA MET A 170 3.59 5.26 7.13
C MET A 170 2.71 4.92 8.35
N TYR A 171 1.51 5.52 8.49
CA TYR A 171 0.56 5.13 9.54
C TYR A 171 -0.33 3.97 9.16
N ILE A 172 -0.72 3.88 7.88
CA ILE A 172 -1.54 2.80 7.34
C ILE A 172 -0.97 2.24 6.04
N CYS A 173 -1.37 1.02 5.70
CA CYS A 173 -1.01 0.36 4.43
C CYS A 173 -2.21 -0.43 3.88
N ASN A 174 -2.09 -0.93 2.67
CA ASN A 174 -2.94 -1.98 2.16
C ASN A 174 -2.41 -3.32 2.66
N CYS A 175 -3.20 -4.04 3.44
CA CYS A 175 -2.84 -5.36 3.92
C CYS A 175 -3.42 -6.48 3.05
N ASP A 176 -4.45 -6.17 2.26
CA ASP A 176 -5.08 -7.13 1.36
C ASP A 176 -5.93 -6.44 0.29
N PHE A 177 -6.41 -7.26 -0.67
CA PHE A 177 -7.46 -6.94 -1.62
C PHE A 177 -8.44 -8.11 -1.64
N ARG A 178 -9.70 -7.88 -1.30
CA ARG A 178 -10.73 -8.93 -1.17
C ARG A 178 -12.02 -8.51 -1.83
N LYS A 179 -12.76 -9.48 -2.36
CA LYS A 179 -14.14 -9.29 -2.77
C LYS A 179 -15.01 -9.06 -1.54
N ARG A 180 -16.07 -8.31 -1.73
CA ARG A 180 -17.10 -8.14 -0.69
C ARG A 180 -17.95 -9.40 -0.63
N ILE A 181 -18.46 -9.68 0.57
CA ILE A 181 -19.38 -10.80 0.81
C ILE A 181 -20.79 -10.23 0.99
N ASN A 182 -21.76 -10.80 0.28
CA ASN A 182 -23.18 -10.45 0.42
C ASN A 182 -23.80 -11.11 1.66
N LYS A 183 -25.08 -10.82 1.92
CA LYS A 183 -25.82 -11.39 3.07
C LYS A 183 -25.99 -12.92 2.99
N SER A 184 -25.83 -13.51 1.80
CA SER A 184 -25.91 -14.95 1.56
C SER A 184 -24.55 -15.65 1.72
N GLY A 185 -23.47 -14.90 2.03
CA GLY A 185 -22.11 -15.46 2.16
C GLY A 185 -21.37 -15.60 0.84
N GLU A 186 -21.88 -15.05 -0.26
CA GLU A 186 -21.26 -15.15 -1.59
C GLU A 186 -20.40 -13.91 -1.88
N GLU A 187 -19.26 -14.12 -2.49
CA GLU A 187 -18.40 -13.04 -2.99
C GLU A 187 -19.06 -12.30 -4.17
N TYR A 188 -18.92 -10.98 -4.19
CA TYR A 188 -19.44 -10.17 -5.29
C TYR A 188 -18.61 -8.91 -5.56
N GLY A 189 -18.66 -8.46 -6.83
CA GLY A 189 -18.02 -7.23 -7.28
C GLY A 189 -16.52 -7.39 -7.50
N TRP A 190 -15.84 -6.25 -7.62
CA TRP A 190 -14.39 -6.16 -7.76
C TRP A 190 -13.70 -6.22 -6.40
N ASP A 191 -12.43 -6.62 -6.42
CA ASP A 191 -11.60 -6.59 -5.23
C ASP A 191 -11.50 -5.18 -4.66
N VAL A 192 -11.73 -5.09 -3.37
CA VAL A 192 -11.68 -3.84 -2.60
C VAL A 192 -10.46 -3.87 -1.70
N ALA A 193 -9.74 -2.77 -1.66
CA ALA A 193 -8.60 -2.61 -0.77
C ALA A 193 -9.01 -2.76 0.70
N VAL A 194 -8.22 -3.52 1.45
CA VAL A 194 -8.31 -3.66 2.89
C VAL A 194 -7.14 -2.92 3.51
N TYR A 195 -7.42 -2.06 4.47
CA TYR A 195 -6.41 -1.26 5.16
C TYR A 195 -6.15 -1.80 6.56
N SER A 196 -4.89 -1.67 6.98
CA SER A 196 -4.48 -1.89 8.36
C SER A 196 -3.51 -0.81 8.80
N SER A 197 -3.36 -0.62 10.11
CA SER A 197 -2.26 0.20 10.62
C SER A 197 -0.94 -0.56 10.52
N ILE A 198 0.15 0.17 10.33
CA ILE A 198 1.49 -0.43 10.30
C ILE A 198 1.87 -0.97 11.67
N GLU A 199 1.40 -0.34 12.74
CA GLU A 199 1.57 -0.82 14.12
C GLU A 199 0.93 -2.19 14.35
N HIS A 200 -0.25 -2.43 13.79
CA HIS A 200 -0.90 -3.73 13.92
C HIS A 200 -0.08 -4.83 13.26
N ILE A 201 0.44 -4.59 12.05
CA ILE A 201 1.18 -5.60 11.27
C ILE A 201 2.57 -5.85 11.85
N TYR A 202 3.25 -4.80 12.30
CA TYR A 202 4.67 -4.87 12.70
C TYR A 202 4.92 -4.68 14.20
N GLY A 203 3.93 -4.21 14.95
CA GLY A 203 3.99 -4.09 16.40
C GLY A 203 5.19 -3.28 16.90
N CYS A 204 5.85 -3.79 17.92
CA CYS A 204 6.99 -3.15 18.58
C CYS A 204 8.24 -3.00 17.69
N LEU A 205 8.29 -3.62 16.52
CA LEU A 205 9.42 -3.43 15.59
C LEU A 205 9.59 -1.98 15.15
N LEU A 206 8.51 -1.18 15.16
CA LEU A 206 8.57 0.24 14.81
C LEU A 206 9.32 1.08 15.85
N TYR A 207 9.36 0.63 17.12
CA TYR A 207 9.95 1.37 18.23
C TYR A 207 11.37 0.93 18.58
N THR A 208 11.88 -0.12 17.92
CA THR A 208 13.24 -0.66 18.17
C THR A 208 14.32 -0.05 17.28
N SER A 209 13.94 0.76 16.29
CA SER A 209 14.90 1.44 15.43
C SER A 209 15.43 2.69 16.14
N PRO A 210 16.76 2.94 16.13
CA PRO A 210 17.29 4.18 16.69
C PRO A 210 16.68 5.38 15.98
N SER A 211 16.34 6.41 16.76
CA SER A 211 15.87 7.67 16.19
C SER A 211 16.93 8.24 15.26
N PRO A 212 16.57 8.81 14.09
CA PRO A 212 17.54 9.52 13.25
C PRO A 212 18.22 10.71 13.94
N ARG A 213 17.83 11.02 15.19
CA ARG A 213 18.35 12.12 16.00
C ARG A 213 19.31 11.66 17.09
N ASP A 214 19.50 10.34 17.27
CA ASP A 214 20.52 9.76 18.13
C ASP A 214 21.78 9.45 17.30
#